data_08c67eaf8006f90d71c914a62d314747
#
_entry.id   08c67eaf8006f90d71c914a62d314747
#
_cell.length_a   1.000
_cell.length_b   1.000
_cell.length_c   1.000
_cell.angle_alpha   90.00
_cell.angle_beta   90.00
_cell.angle_gamma   90.00
#
_symmetry.space_group_name_H-M   'P 1'
#
loop_
_entity.id
_entity.type
_entity.pdbx_description
1 polymer ?
#
loop_
_entity_poly.entity_id
_entity_poly.type
_entity_poly.pdbx_seq_one_letter_code
_entity_poly.pdbx_strand_id
1 'polypeptide(L)'
;LGKKYAAERRNSLFLSSLQSIKIPGIPVLDATWRAFEIQSSKSAPFLTPGDILISEKLDPTSGVKSIIGDKLYVVVTKSGILVNKIDLGAISKGILSLHAPDKKSKSIDLKLSELLELWEVKYKITGNVEHDDATYTSLLSEIKEIKRLLFTASNALVS
;
A
#
# COMPACT_ATOMS: atom_id res chain seq x y z
N LEU A 1 -11.73 -10.71 -7.29
CA LEU A 1 -12.54 -9.67 -6.61
C LEU A 1 -12.32 -8.29 -7.21
N GLY A 2 -11.08 -7.86 -7.44
CA GLY A 2 -10.73 -6.51 -7.89
C GLY A 2 -11.38 -6.07 -9.21
N LYS A 3 -11.42 -6.93 -10.22
CA LYS A 3 -12.09 -6.62 -11.51
C LYS A 3 -13.60 -6.46 -11.35
N LYS A 4 -14.25 -7.32 -10.55
CA LYS A 4 -15.67 -7.21 -10.24
C LYS A 4 -15.97 -5.91 -9.50
N TYR A 5 -15.18 -5.58 -8.50
CA TYR A 5 -15.33 -4.32 -7.77
C TYR A 5 -15.19 -3.11 -8.72
N ALA A 6 -14.18 -3.08 -9.56
CA ALA A 6 -13.97 -2.00 -10.51
C ALA A 6 -15.16 -1.80 -11.46
N ALA A 7 -15.81 -2.88 -11.89
CA ALA A 7 -17.01 -2.85 -12.73
C ALA A 7 -18.25 -2.36 -11.96
N GLU A 8 -18.49 -2.90 -10.76
CA GLU A 8 -19.71 -2.72 -9.98
C GLU A 8 -19.65 -1.56 -8.95
N ARG A 9 -18.56 -0.82 -8.87
CA ARG A 9 -18.28 0.20 -7.83
C ARG A 9 -19.33 1.30 -7.70
N ARG A 10 -20.16 1.51 -8.72
CA ARG A 10 -21.28 2.48 -8.72
C ARG A 10 -22.65 1.82 -8.51
N ASN A 11 -22.70 0.51 -8.48
CA ASN A 11 -23.94 -0.24 -8.27
C ASN A 11 -24.26 -0.27 -6.76
N SER A 12 -25.32 0.40 -6.34
CA SER A 12 -25.73 0.49 -4.93
C SER A 12 -26.06 -0.88 -4.33
N LEU A 13 -26.69 -1.79 -5.10
CA LEU A 13 -27.00 -3.14 -4.64
C LEU A 13 -25.73 -3.95 -4.41
N PHE A 14 -24.73 -3.83 -5.31
CA PHE A 14 -23.44 -4.46 -5.08
C PHE A 14 -22.74 -3.90 -3.84
N LEU A 15 -22.73 -2.57 -3.67
CA LEU A 15 -22.08 -1.95 -2.52
C LEU A 15 -22.76 -2.33 -1.20
N SER A 16 -24.09 -2.41 -1.16
CA SER A 16 -24.82 -2.85 0.03
C SER A 16 -24.64 -4.35 0.35
N SER A 17 -24.24 -5.16 -0.64
CA SER A 17 -23.93 -6.58 -0.45
C SER A 17 -22.53 -6.82 0.12
N LEU A 18 -21.66 -5.79 0.19
CA LEU A 18 -20.34 -5.92 0.79
C LEU A 18 -20.47 -6.08 2.30
N GLN A 19 -19.59 -6.91 2.87
CA GLN A 19 -19.55 -7.10 4.32
C GLN A 19 -19.18 -5.80 5.03
N SER A 20 -19.86 -5.49 6.12
CA SER A 20 -19.56 -4.38 6.99
C SER A 20 -18.61 -4.83 8.11
N ILE A 21 -17.54 -4.08 8.33
CA ILE A 21 -16.58 -4.31 9.40
C ILE A 21 -16.69 -3.16 10.40
N LYS A 22 -16.90 -3.51 11.68
CA LYS A 22 -16.82 -2.55 12.80
C LYS A 22 -15.51 -2.77 13.52
N ILE A 23 -14.69 -1.72 13.63
CA ILE A 23 -13.39 -1.81 14.27
C ILE A 23 -13.41 -0.91 15.51
N PRO A 24 -13.20 -1.47 16.70
CA PRO A 24 -13.14 -0.69 17.94
C PRO A 24 -12.04 0.38 17.87
N GLY A 25 -12.33 1.58 18.33
CA GLY A 25 -11.36 2.69 18.37
C GLY A 25 -11.15 3.43 17.03
N ILE A 26 -11.73 2.96 15.93
CA ILE A 26 -11.78 3.72 14.67
C ILE A 26 -13.15 4.41 14.60
N PRO A 27 -13.21 5.73 14.29
CA PRO A 27 -14.48 6.44 14.14
C PRO A 27 -15.40 5.73 13.16
N VAL A 28 -16.71 5.93 13.32
CA VAL A 28 -17.71 5.34 12.42
C VAL A 28 -17.34 5.67 10.98
N LEU A 29 -17.03 4.61 10.24
CA LEU A 29 -16.62 4.71 8.85
C LEU A 29 -17.89 4.91 8.01
N ASP A 30 -17.99 6.06 7.36
CA ASP A 30 -19.07 6.37 6.43
C ASP A 30 -18.77 5.84 5.02
N ALA A 31 -19.54 6.27 4.02
CA ALA A 31 -19.38 5.86 2.63
C ALA A 31 -18.03 6.28 2.02
N THR A 32 -17.25 7.14 2.70
CA THR A 32 -15.92 7.58 2.27
C THR A 32 -14.81 6.62 2.69
N TRP A 33 -15.13 5.57 3.44
CA TRP A 33 -14.18 4.56 3.89
C TRP A 33 -14.46 3.20 3.27
N ARG A 34 -13.40 2.43 3.03
CA ARG A 34 -13.49 1.05 2.53
C ARG A 34 -12.35 0.18 2.99
N ALA A 35 -12.68 -1.10 3.20
CA ALA A 35 -11.70 -2.14 3.47
C ALA A 35 -11.38 -2.91 2.17
N PHE A 36 -10.09 -3.10 1.90
CA PHE A 36 -9.58 -3.87 0.77
C PHE A 36 -8.71 -5.01 1.29
N GLU A 37 -9.11 -6.24 0.98
CA GLU A 37 -8.32 -7.42 1.31
C GLU A 37 -7.21 -7.64 0.26
N ILE A 38 -6.00 -7.86 0.72
CA ILE A 38 -4.86 -8.20 -0.12
C ILE A 38 -4.94 -9.67 -0.50
N GLN A 39 -5.03 -9.96 -1.79
CA GLN A 39 -5.11 -11.32 -2.32
C GLN A 39 -3.77 -11.84 -2.83
N SER A 40 -2.78 -10.97 -3.02
CA SER A 40 -1.46 -11.31 -3.56
C SER A 40 -0.41 -10.33 -3.08
N SER A 41 0.73 -10.85 -2.63
CA SER A 41 1.89 -10.08 -2.15
C SER A 41 2.78 -9.51 -3.28
N LYS A 42 2.40 -9.70 -4.56
CA LYS A 42 3.25 -9.34 -5.71
C LYS A 42 3.60 -7.84 -5.78
N SER A 43 2.84 -6.99 -5.12
CA SER A 43 2.99 -5.52 -5.25
C SER A 43 3.66 -4.87 -4.05
N ALA A 44 3.81 -5.57 -2.92
CA ALA A 44 4.34 -4.95 -1.71
C ALA A 44 4.86 -6.01 -0.72
N PRO A 45 6.16 -6.11 -0.47
CA PRO A 45 6.75 -7.13 0.39
C PRO A 45 6.30 -7.06 1.85
N PHE A 46 5.78 -5.92 2.30
CA PHE A 46 5.21 -5.75 3.65
C PHE A 46 3.69 -5.98 3.72
N LEU A 47 3.06 -6.36 2.59
CA LEU A 47 1.67 -6.78 2.53
C LEU A 47 1.62 -8.29 2.26
N THR A 48 0.91 -8.99 3.12
CA THR A 48 0.70 -10.43 3.00
C THR A 48 -0.72 -10.71 2.52
N PRO A 49 -0.96 -11.80 1.78
CA PRO A 49 -2.32 -12.23 1.48
C PRO A 49 -3.13 -12.39 2.77
N GLY A 50 -4.34 -11.84 2.80
CA GLY A 50 -5.19 -11.79 4.00
C GLY A 50 -5.06 -10.48 4.79
N ASP A 51 -4.06 -9.62 4.54
CA ASP A 51 -4.05 -8.27 5.10
C ASP A 51 -5.26 -7.48 4.62
N ILE A 52 -5.85 -6.69 5.52
CA ILE A 52 -6.97 -5.80 5.21
C ILE A 52 -6.48 -4.36 5.33
N LEU A 53 -6.61 -3.60 4.25
CA LEU A 53 -6.29 -2.18 4.19
C LEU A 53 -7.55 -1.36 4.40
N ILE A 54 -7.61 -0.58 5.48
CA ILE A 54 -8.69 0.38 5.73
C ILE A 54 -8.29 1.71 5.11
N SER A 55 -9.09 2.17 4.17
CA SER A 55 -8.74 3.28 3.30
C SER A 55 -9.84 4.32 3.21
N GLU A 56 -9.44 5.59 3.14
CA GLU A 56 -10.30 6.74 2.95
C GLU A 56 -10.30 7.17 1.48
N LYS A 57 -11.49 7.39 0.93
CA LYS A 57 -11.65 7.81 -0.47
C LYS A 57 -11.13 9.22 -0.68
N LEU A 58 -10.31 9.39 -1.70
CA LEU A 58 -9.92 10.70 -2.20
C LEU A 58 -10.75 11.04 -3.44
N ASP A 59 -11.17 12.32 -3.56
CA ASP A 59 -11.79 12.80 -4.78
C ASP A 59 -10.74 12.79 -5.91
N PRO A 60 -10.96 12.09 -7.03
CA PRO A 60 -9.99 12.01 -8.11
C PRO A 60 -9.59 13.36 -8.71
N THR A 61 -10.45 14.36 -8.63
CA THR A 61 -10.20 15.70 -9.22
C THR A 61 -9.45 16.64 -8.28
N SER A 62 -9.81 16.66 -7.01
CA SER A 62 -9.15 17.45 -5.97
C SER A 62 -8.12 16.62 -5.19
N GLY A 63 -8.36 15.32 -5.04
CA GLY A 63 -7.56 14.39 -4.27
C GLY A 63 -6.16 14.14 -4.81
N VAL A 64 -5.96 14.34 -6.13
CA VAL A 64 -4.63 14.31 -6.72
C VAL A 64 -3.70 15.36 -6.10
N LYS A 65 -4.23 16.52 -5.72
CA LYS A 65 -3.48 17.58 -5.02
C LYS A 65 -3.21 17.26 -3.55
N SER A 66 -3.98 16.36 -2.97
CA SER A 66 -3.81 15.89 -1.58
C SER A 66 -2.99 14.60 -1.46
N ILE A 67 -2.47 14.08 -2.56
CA ILE A 67 -1.53 12.95 -2.52
C ILE A 67 -0.26 13.40 -1.82
N ILE A 68 0.10 12.67 -0.76
CA ILE A 68 1.34 12.87 -0.01
C ILE A 68 2.28 11.73 -0.42
N GLY A 69 3.48 12.08 -0.87
CA GLY A 69 4.53 11.09 -1.13
C GLY A 69 4.76 10.18 0.08
N ASP A 70 5.27 8.99 -0.14
CA ASP A 70 5.53 7.96 0.88
C ASP A 70 4.30 7.28 1.53
N LYS A 71 3.08 7.75 1.29
CA LYS A 71 1.88 7.04 1.70
C LYS A 71 1.49 5.94 0.72
N LEU A 72 0.74 4.96 1.23
CA LEU A 72 0.21 3.86 0.45
C LEU A 72 -1.20 4.20 -0.04
N TYR A 73 -1.47 3.86 -1.29
CA TYR A 73 -2.76 4.11 -1.93
C TYR A 73 -3.31 2.85 -2.56
N VAL A 74 -4.63 2.68 -2.46
CA VAL A 74 -5.37 1.73 -3.27
C VAL A 74 -5.87 2.46 -4.51
N VAL A 75 -5.41 2.02 -5.66
CA VAL A 75 -5.69 2.62 -6.98
C VAL A 75 -6.62 1.68 -7.74
N VAL A 76 -7.85 2.12 -7.97
CA VAL A 76 -8.85 1.35 -8.72
C VAL A 76 -8.83 1.79 -10.17
N THR A 77 -8.60 0.85 -11.08
CA THR A 77 -8.57 1.03 -12.53
C THR A 77 -9.55 0.09 -13.21
N LYS A 78 -9.77 0.25 -14.52
CA LYS A 78 -10.58 -0.69 -15.30
C LYS A 78 -10.02 -2.11 -15.31
N SER A 79 -8.70 -2.25 -15.20
CA SER A 79 -8.00 -3.54 -15.19
C SER A 79 -8.01 -4.23 -13.83
N GLY A 80 -8.29 -3.50 -12.74
CA GLY A 80 -8.34 -4.04 -11.38
C GLY A 80 -7.91 -3.05 -10.31
N ILE A 81 -7.48 -3.59 -9.19
CA ILE A 81 -7.04 -2.84 -8.02
C ILE A 81 -5.53 -3.02 -7.86
N LEU A 82 -4.83 -1.93 -7.67
CA LEU A 82 -3.39 -1.87 -7.38
C LEU A 82 -3.18 -1.22 -6.02
N VAL A 83 -2.11 -1.62 -5.32
CA VAL A 83 -1.71 -1.02 -4.04
C VAL A 83 -0.27 -0.56 -4.17
N ASN A 84 -0.08 0.76 -4.23
CA ASN A 84 1.20 1.36 -4.54
C ASN A 84 1.40 2.70 -3.82
N LYS A 85 2.64 3.14 -3.73
CA LYS A 85 2.96 4.56 -3.50
C LYS A 85 2.82 5.33 -4.80
N ILE A 86 2.54 6.63 -4.72
CA ILE A 86 2.33 7.49 -5.88
C ILE A 86 3.42 8.56 -5.92
N ASP A 87 4.07 8.70 -7.07
CA ASP A 87 4.92 9.83 -7.38
C ASP A 87 4.17 10.81 -8.28
N LEU A 88 4.22 12.09 -7.92
CA LEU A 88 3.53 13.17 -8.59
C LEU A 88 4.37 13.85 -9.69
N GLY A 89 5.61 13.46 -9.88
CA GLY A 89 6.53 14.10 -10.82
C GLY A 89 6.01 14.20 -12.27
N ALA A 90 5.19 13.25 -12.69
CA ALA A 90 4.60 13.23 -14.03
C ALA A 90 3.13 13.67 -14.10
N ILE A 91 2.55 14.17 -13.01
CA ILE A 91 1.12 14.47 -12.92
C ILE A 91 0.66 15.59 -13.85
N SER A 92 1.52 16.57 -14.09
CA SER A 92 1.25 17.65 -15.05
C SER A 92 1.07 17.15 -16.49
N LYS A 93 1.60 15.94 -16.78
CA LYS A 93 1.43 15.25 -18.05
C LYS A 93 0.23 14.30 -18.08
N GLY A 94 -0.60 14.31 -17.04
CA GLY A 94 -1.74 13.40 -16.89
C GLY A 94 -1.35 11.95 -16.56
N ILE A 95 -0.17 11.74 -15.95
CA ILE A 95 0.38 10.43 -15.60
C ILE A 95 0.58 10.35 -14.09
N LEU A 96 0.12 9.25 -13.49
CA LEU A 96 0.46 8.83 -12.15
C LEU A 96 1.54 7.74 -12.22
N SER A 97 2.70 8.00 -11.67
CA SER A 97 3.74 7.00 -11.55
C SER A 97 3.53 6.22 -10.25
N LEU A 98 3.18 4.95 -10.38
CA LEU A 98 2.92 4.05 -9.27
C LEU A 98 4.19 3.28 -8.96
N HIS A 99 4.70 3.43 -7.74
CA HIS A 99 5.86 2.71 -7.27
C HIS A 99 5.44 1.59 -6.34
N ALA A 100 5.92 0.38 -6.62
CA ALA A 100 5.83 -0.66 -5.63
C ALA A 100 6.58 -0.20 -4.38
N PRO A 101 6.08 -0.53 -3.19
CA PRO A 101 6.74 -0.13 -1.95
C PRO A 101 8.15 -0.69 -1.77
N ASP A 102 8.49 -1.76 -2.48
CA ASP A 102 9.86 -2.23 -2.64
C ASP A 102 10.57 -1.42 -3.73
N LYS A 103 11.71 -0.84 -3.38
CA LYS A 103 12.53 -0.05 -4.32
C LYS A 103 13.07 -0.85 -5.52
N LYS A 104 12.81 -2.16 -5.60
CA LYS A 104 13.34 -3.07 -6.63
C LYS A 104 12.39 -3.28 -7.81
N SER A 105 11.12 -3.02 -7.63
CA SER A 105 10.11 -3.21 -8.70
C SER A 105 10.05 -2.00 -9.60
N LYS A 106 9.82 -2.23 -10.90
CA LYS A 106 9.62 -1.15 -11.87
C LYS A 106 8.38 -0.35 -11.54
N SER A 107 8.45 0.97 -11.71
CA SER A 107 7.29 1.85 -11.65
C SER A 107 6.29 1.50 -12.78
N ILE A 108 5.02 1.71 -12.49
CA ILE A 108 3.94 1.56 -13.45
C ILE A 108 3.37 2.95 -13.72
N ASP A 109 3.41 3.38 -14.96
CA ASP A 109 2.81 4.64 -15.36
C ASP A 109 1.35 4.41 -15.74
N LEU A 110 0.44 5.07 -14.99
CA LEU A 110 -1.00 5.02 -15.17
C LEU A 110 -1.49 6.37 -15.69
N LYS A 111 -2.24 6.37 -16.79
CA LYS A 111 -2.93 7.59 -17.26
C LYS A 111 -4.05 7.96 -16.29
N LEU A 112 -4.19 9.24 -15.97
CA LEU A 112 -5.28 9.73 -15.11
C LEU A 112 -6.67 9.35 -15.64
N SER A 113 -6.83 9.22 -16.97
CA SER A 113 -8.07 8.77 -17.59
C SER A 113 -8.44 7.29 -17.31
N GLU A 114 -7.49 6.50 -16.82
CA GLU A 114 -7.70 5.10 -16.42
C GLU A 114 -8.01 4.96 -14.93
N LEU A 115 -7.76 6.03 -14.16
CA LEU A 115 -8.06 6.08 -12.73
C LEU A 115 -9.58 6.17 -12.53
N LEU A 116 -10.14 5.22 -11.81
CA LEU A 116 -11.56 5.18 -11.46
C LEU A 116 -11.82 5.68 -10.04
N GLU A 117 -10.99 5.23 -9.09
CA GLU A 117 -11.04 5.65 -7.68
C GLU A 117 -9.62 5.63 -7.10
N LEU A 118 -9.42 6.52 -6.14
CA LEU A 118 -8.19 6.65 -5.37
C LEU A 118 -8.54 6.64 -3.88
N TRP A 119 -7.82 5.81 -3.10
CA TRP A 119 -8.05 5.63 -1.68
C TRP A 119 -6.72 5.72 -0.94
N GLU A 120 -6.62 6.58 0.06
CA GLU A 120 -5.46 6.65 0.95
C GLU A 120 -5.57 5.57 2.03
N VAL A 121 -4.56 4.72 2.18
CA VAL A 121 -4.53 3.72 3.24
C VAL A 121 -4.24 4.40 4.57
N LYS A 122 -5.14 4.23 5.54
CA LYS A 122 -5.00 4.79 6.89
C LYS A 122 -4.58 3.74 7.91
N TYR A 123 -5.06 2.50 7.77
CA TYR A 123 -4.76 1.41 8.68
C TYR A 123 -4.54 0.11 7.93
N LYS A 124 -3.72 -0.75 8.51
CA LYS A 124 -3.54 -2.14 8.07
C LYS A 124 -3.92 -3.06 9.22
N ILE A 125 -4.75 -4.06 8.94
CA ILE A 125 -5.05 -5.17 9.84
C ILE A 125 -4.38 -6.39 9.25
N THR A 126 -3.53 -7.04 10.02
CA THR A 126 -2.88 -8.30 9.64
C THR A 126 -3.37 -9.42 10.53
N GLY A 127 -3.70 -10.56 9.94
CA GLY A 127 -4.02 -11.79 10.68
C GLY A 127 -2.79 -12.61 11.02
N ASN A 128 -1.63 -12.27 10.49
CA ASN A 128 -0.39 -13.02 10.64
C ASN A 128 0.49 -12.36 11.71
N VAL A 129 0.36 -12.81 12.95
CA VAL A 129 1.13 -12.30 14.10
C VAL A 129 2.56 -12.87 14.12
N GLU A 130 2.81 -13.97 13.39
CA GLU A 130 4.07 -14.72 13.48
C GLU A 130 5.19 -14.28 12.51
N HIS A 131 4.94 -13.34 11.60
CA HIS A 131 5.92 -13.04 10.53
C HIS A 131 6.98 -11.98 10.84
N ASP A 132 6.84 -11.22 11.93
CA ASP A 132 7.79 -10.15 12.22
C ASP A 132 9.08 -10.64 12.91
N ASP A 133 9.02 -11.73 13.68
CA ASP A 133 10.16 -12.18 14.48
C ASP A 133 11.32 -12.71 13.62
N ALA A 134 11.05 -13.44 12.55
CA ALA A 134 12.12 -14.01 11.71
C ALA A 134 12.87 -12.92 10.92
N THR A 135 12.16 -11.95 10.38
CA THR A 135 12.75 -10.81 9.64
C THR A 135 13.51 -9.88 10.59
N TYR A 136 12.96 -9.60 11.77
CA TYR A 136 13.60 -8.79 12.79
C TYR A 136 14.85 -9.47 13.36
N THR A 137 14.80 -10.76 13.61
CA THR A 137 15.94 -11.57 14.08
C THR A 137 17.05 -11.63 13.04
N SER A 138 16.71 -11.78 11.76
CA SER A 138 17.67 -11.75 10.64
C SER A 138 18.36 -10.39 10.55
N LEU A 139 17.60 -9.29 10.57
CA LEU A 139 18.12 -7.92 10.57
C LEU A 139 19.05 -7.65 11.75
N LEU A 140 18.68 -8.09 12.95
CA LEU A 140 19.53 -7.95 14.14
C LEU A 140 20.84 -8.74 14.00
N SER A 141 20.80 -9.93 13.39
CA SER A 141 22.01 -10.71 13.15
C SER A 141 22.94 -10.04 12.16
N GLU A 142 22.41 -9.48 11.08
CA GLU A 142 23.18 -8.72 10.08
C GLU A 142 23.80 -7.45 10.67
N ILE A 143 23.05 -6.70 11.48
CA ILE A 143 23.57 -5.52 12.18
C ILE A 143 24.70 -5.87 13.14
N LYS A 144 24.57 -7.00 13.87
CA LYS A 144 25.64 -7.49 14.76
C LYS A 144 26.91 -7.84 13.98
N GLU A 145 26.77 -8.50 12.83
CA GLU A 145 27.91 -8.87 11.99
C GLU A 145 28.59 -7.63 11.39
N ILE A 146 27.83 -6.65 10.90
CA ILE A 146 28.38 -5.36 10.42
C ILE A 146 29.17 -4.66 11.53
N LYS A 147 28.62 -4.59 12.75
CA LYS A 147 29.33 -4.00 13.90
C LYS A 147 30.63 -4.74 14.21
N ARG A 148 30.63 -6.07 14.16
CA ARG A 148 31.83 -6.89 14.37
C ARG A 148 32.92 -6.58 13.31
N LEU A 149 32.53 -6.51 12.04
CA LEU A 149 33.45 -6.20 10.94
C LEU A 149 34.04 -4.78 11.04
N LEU A 150 33.23 -3.79 11.40
CA LEU A 150 33.69 -2.41 11.61
C LEU A 150 34.69 -2.32 12.78
N PHE A 151 34.43 -3.04 13.88
CA PHE A 151 35.34 -3.06 15.03
C PHE A 151 36.68 -3.71 14.70
N THR A 152 36.67 -4.82 13.95
CA THR A 152 37.91 -5.47 13.50
C THR A 152 38.70 -4.61 12.53
N ALA A 153 38.03 -3.93 11.58
CA ALA A 153 38.67 -3.01 10.64
C ALA A 153 39.29 -1.78 11.35
N SER A 154 38.59 -1.23 12.36
CA SER A 154 39.10 -0.11 13.16
C SER A 154 40.38 -0.48 13.93
N ASN A 155 40.43 -1.68 14.51
CA ASN A 155 41.60 -2.12 15.25
C ASN A 155 42.79 -2.46 14.33
N ALA A 156 42.54 -2.85 13.08
CA ALA A 156 43.61 -3.10 12.10
C ALA A 156 44.25 -1.81 11.53
N LEU A 157 43.59 -0.66 11.68
CA LEU A 157 44.10 0.64 11.22
C LEU A 157 44.94 1.36 12.29
N VAL A 158 44.96 0.88 13.54
CA VAL A 158 45.65 1.49 14.69
C VAL A 158 46.90 0.69 15.06
N SER A 159 47.14 -0.43 14.43
CA SER A 159 48.35 -1.26 14.56
C SER A 159 49.32 -1.04 13.42
#